data_d49a0451fb8dd1753b9988be5d28aa7b
#
_entry.id   d49a0451fb8dd1753b9988be5d28aa7b
#
_cell.length_a   1.000
_cell.length_b   1.000
_cell.length_c   1.000
_cell.angle_alpha   90.00
_cell.angle_beta   90.00
_cell.angle_gamma   90.00
#
_symmetry.space_group_name_H-M   'P 1'
#
loop_
_entity.id
_entity.type
_entity.pdbx_description
1 polymer ?
#
loop_
_entity_poly.entity_id
_entity_poly.type
_entity_poly.pdbx_seq_one_letter_code
_entity_poly.pdbx_strand_id
1 'polypeptide(L)'
;MQQTETLSIPEQGQIVTVRQRRYVVQEVEKSTLPPQPLRDHPIEPQHMITLTAIEDDALGEELQVIWEVEPGARVIEQDVLPDPVGFDAPQRLDAFLDAVRWGAISSADTRALQAPFRSGIEIEDYQLDPLVRAVQMPRVNLLIADDVGLGKTVETGLVTQELIVRNRARTVLIVCPAGLQIHWRDQMRDKFGLEFRIVNSELMKQLRRSRGIHVNPWSHFPRLITSIDFLKRERPMRLFREALPAEVTYPRRFDILAVDEAHNVAPAGRGHYAIDSLRTAAIRTIAPHFEHKLFVTATPHNGYQESFSALLELLDNQRFARGVMPNRAQLEAVMVRRLKSELTHWDGSPRFPRRRLDVIEVAYTEEERQVHRWLKEYSGLRLKNADSQEERFAAEFVLKLLKKRLLSSPAAFSATLQQHEQTITQGDLAPGEAVASVGRAGRPSLGILRRQIAQIEEEYADDLEYEEAEVGAVETATRLAQPLTPRERNLLTQMRQWADKATGRRDCKTHAFIEWLRAIVKPDGVWSDERVIIFTEYRATLNWLNEVLAAEHLAGEERLMTLFGGMDSEEREAIKAAFQASPAQS
;
A
#
# COMPACT_ATOMS: atom_id res chain seq x y z
N MET A 1 7.64 50.35 33.24
CA MET A 1 6.22 50.19 32.88
C MET A 1 6.20 49.48 31.56
N GLN A 2 6.02 48.17 31.55
CA GLN A 2 5.79 47.40 30.35
C GLN A 2 4.34 47.67 29.91
N GLN A 3 4.17 48.23 28.73
CA GLN A 3 2.86 48.34 28.07
C GLN A 3 2.41 46.87 27.83
N THR A 4 1.35 46.49 28.50
CA THR A 4 0.55 45.30 28.13
C THR A 4 -0.07 45.62 26.77
N GLU A 5 0.56 45.16 25.68
CA GLU A 5 -0.10 45.07 24.39
C GLU A 5 -1.33 44.17 24.59
N THR A 6 -2.50 44.76 24.51
CA THR A 6 -3.77 44.01 24.44
C THR A 6 -3.71 43.17 23.17
N LEU A 7 -3.55 41.87 23.34
CA LEU A 7 -3.64 40.92 22.24
C LEU A 7 -4.99 41.11 21.53
N SER A 8 -4.96 41.62 20.32
CA SER A 8 -6.17 41.71 19.50
C SER A 8 -6.65 40.29 19.18
N ILE A 9 -7.91 40.03 19.44
CA ILE A 9 -8.54 38.75 19.11
C ILE A 9 -8.66 38.69 17.59
N PRO A 10 -8.14 37.64 16.93
CA PRO A 10 -8.21 37.55 15.48
C PRO A 10 -9.63 37.21 15.02
N GLU A 11 -9.96 37.65 13.80
CA GLU A 11 -11.20 37.31 13.11
C GLU A 11 -11.00 36.12 12.17
N GLN A 12 -12.09 35.42 11.86
CA GLN A 12 -12.08 34.33 10.89
C GLN A 12 -11.54 34.78 9.53
N GLY A 13 -10.60 34.05 8.98
CA GLY A 13 -9.93 34.35 7.70
C GLY A 13 -8.67 35.20 7.83
N GLN A 14 -8.37 35.76 9.01
CA GLN A 14 -7.11 36.48 9.22
C GLN A 14 -5.92 35.53 9.29
N ILE A 15 -4.75 36.05 8.92
CA ILE A 15 -3.47 35.34 9.07
C ILE A 15 -2.88 35.70 10.42
N VAL A 16 -2.46 34.66 11.15
CA VAL A 16 -1.83 34.80 12.47
C VAL A 16 -0.50 34.06 12.51
N THR A 17 0.39 34.51 13.38
CA THR A 17 1.60 33.77 13.71
C THR A 17 1.42 33.16 15.09
N VAL A 18 1.59 31.83 15.18
CA VAL A 18 1.57 31.06 16.43
C VAL A 18 2.77 30.11 16.38
N ARG A 19 3.55 30.04 17.45
CA ARG A 19 4.75 29.19 17.56
C ARG A 19 5.71 29.35 16.37
N GLN A 20 5.88 30.60 15.92
CA GLN A 20 6.73 30.99 14.78
C GLN A 20 6.27 30.46 13.39
N ARG A 21 5.05 29.95 13.29
CA ARG A 21 4.43 29.49 12.05
C ARG A 21 3.22 30.33 11.70
N ARG A 22 2.89 30.42 10.40
CA ARG A 22 1.75 31.18 9.91
C ARG A 22 0.55 30.27 9.72
N TYR A 23 -0.59 30.74 10.17
CA TYR A 23 -1.87 30.05 10.10
C TYR A 23 -2.96 30.99 9.59
N VAL A 24 -4.00 30.42 9.01
CA VAL A 24 -5.28 31.11 8.76
C VAL A 24 -6.25 30.72 9.87
N VAL A 25 -6.93 31.70 10.42
CA VAL A 25 -8.00 31.49 11.40
C VAL A 25 -9.21 30.86 10.73
N GLN A 26 -9.59 29.67 11.15
CA GLN A 26 -10.78 28.97 10.64
C GLN A 26 -12.03 29.30 11.46
N GLU A 27 -11.90 29.34 12.77
CA GLU A 27 -13.01 29.52 13.69
C GLU A 27 -12.54 30.17 14.99
N VAL A 28 -13.39 31.01 15.55
CA VAL A 28 -13.14 31.68 16.85
C VAL A 28 -14.33 31.38 17.74
N GLU A 29 -14.11 30.60 18.76
CA GLU A 29 -15.12 30.25 19.78
C GLU A 29 -14.85 30.98 21.08
N LYS A 30 -15.84 31.72 21.56
CA LYS A 30 -15.76 32.41 22.85
C LYS A 30 -16.19 31.48 23.99
N SER A 31 -15.40 31.37 25.03
CA SER A 31 -15.75 30.61 26.24
C SER A 31 -17.02 31.17 26.89
N THR A 32 -17.98 30.28 27.14
CA THR A 32 -19.27 30.59 27.82
C THR A 32 -19.26 30.16 29.29
N LEU A 33 -18.10 30.16 29.96
CA LEU A 33 -18.03 29.79 31.38
C LEU A 33 -18.91 30.74 32.20
N PRO A 34 -19.84 30.22 33.02
CA PRO A 34 -20.66 31.05 33.87
C PRO A 34 -19.82 31.80 34.89
N PRO A 35 -20.16 33.06 35.23
CA PRO A 35 -19.42 33.81 36.26
C PRO A 35 -19.46 33.07 37.59
N GLN A 36 -18.30 32.78 38.13
CA GLN A 36 -18.21 32.17 39.46
C GLN A 36 -18.48 33.22 40.55
N PRO A 37 -19.53 33.05 41.41
CA PRO A 37 -19.95 34.08 42.36
C PRO A 37 -19.00 34.30 43.55
N LEU A 38 -17.84 33.65 43.58
CA LEU A 38 -16.89 33.71 44.69
C LEU A 38 -15.54 34.39 44.36
N ARG A 39 -15.40 35.05 43.21
CA ARG A 39 -14.18 35.79 42.84
C ARG A 39 -14.49 37.27 42.58
N ASP A 40 -13.76 38.13 43.24
CA ASP A 40 -13.91 39.60 43.15
C ASP A 40 -13.43 40.22 41.83
N HIS A 41 -12.93 39.41 40.86
CA HIS A 41 -12.49 39.87 39.56
C HIS A 41 -13.27 39.17 38.45
N PRO A 42 -13.78 39.91 37.43
CA PRO A 42 -14.40 39.30 36.26
C PRO A 42 -13.36 38.45 35.54
N ILE A 43 -13.68 37.20 35.26
CA ILE A 43 -12.86 36.34 34.39
C ILE A 43 -13.03 36.88 32.96
N GLU A 44 -11.95 37.37 32.40
CA GLU A 44 -11.94 37.73 30.97
C GLU A 44 -12.28 36.49 30.12
N PRO A 45 -13.18 36.63 29.15
CA PRO A 45 -13.55 35.51 28.30
C PRO A 45 -12.33 35.05 27.49
N GLN A 46 -12.07 33.76 27.50
CA GLN A 46 -11.04 33.13 26.69
C GLN A 46 -11.60 32.74 25.33
N HIS A 47 -10.77 32.79 24.29
CA HIS A 47 -11.15 32.44 22.95
C HIS A 47 -10.35 31.20 22.50
N MET A 48 -11.06 30.13 22.16
CA MET A 48 -10.48 29.01 21.48
C MET A 48 -10.48 29.27 19.97
N ILE A 49 -9.31 29.24 19.37
CA ILE A 49 -9.13 29.53 17.96
C ILE A 49 -8.63 28.29 17.25
N THR A 50 -9.37 27.90 16.24
CA THR A 50 -8.98 26.84 15.32
C THR A 50 -8.22 27.46 14.15
N LEU A 51 -6.98 27.01 13.98
CA LEU A 51 -6.01 27.53 13.03
C LEU A 51 -5.68 26.47 11.98
N THR A 52 -5.43 26.88 10.74
CA THR A 52 -4.93 26.02 9.68
C THR A 52 -3.59 26.52 9.18
N ALA A 53 -2.57 25.67 9.20
CA ALA A 53 -1.25 26.00 8.70
C ALA A 53 -1.24 26.29 7.21
N ILE A 54 -0.49 27.32 6.80
CA ILE A 54 -0.34 27.75 5.40
C ILE A 54 1.09 27.56 4.87
N GLU A 55 2.00 27.04 5.70
CA GLU A 55 3.37 26.77 5.29
C GLU A 55 3.50 25.40 4.61
N ASP A 56 4.43 25.30 3.67
CA ASP A 56 4.56 24.13 2.79
C ASP A 56 4.79 22.80 3.52
N ASP A 57 5.48 22.83 4.65
CA ASP A 57 5.82 21.64 5.44
C ASP A 57 4.64 21.13 6.30
N ALA A 58 3.68 22.00 6.60
CA ALA A 58 2.54 21.67 7.45
C ALA A 58 1.20 22.10 6.82
N LEU A 59 1.15 22.34 5.52
CA LEU A 59 -0.02 22.91 4.84
C LEU A 59 -1.29 22.09 5.13
N GLY A 60 -2.28 22.78 5.70
CA GLY A 60 -3.57 22.20 6.05
C GLY A 60 -3.62 21.51 7.41
N GLU A 61 -2.55 21.52 8.21
CA GLU A 61 -2.61 21.07 9.60
C GLU A 61 -3.50 21.98 10.43
N GLU A 62 -4.33 21.38 11.27
CA GLU A 62 -5.20 22.12 12.19
C GLU A 62 -4.56 22.17 13.57
N LEU A 63 -4.54 23.36 14.17
CA LEU A 63 -4.06 23.61 15.52
C LEU A 63 -5.15 24.36 16.28
N GLN A 64 -5.50 23.91 17.47
CA GLN A 64 -6.39 24.63 18.37
C GLN A 64 -5.59 25.25 19.50
N VAL A 65 -5.79 26.54 19.73
CA VAL A 65 -5.10 27.29 20.79
C VAL A 65 -6.08 28.15 21.56
N ILE A 66 -5.77 28.39 22.84
CA ILE A 66 -6.44 29.43 23.63
C ILE A 66 -5.63 30.70 23.45
N TRP A 67 -6.19 31.66 22.71
CA TRP A 67 -5.47 32.81 22.20
C TRP A 67 -4.75 33.64 23.27
N GLU A 68 -5.41 33.88 24.38
CA GLU A 68 -4.91 34.75 25.44
C GLU A 68 -3.75 34.12 26.24
N VAL A 69 -3.60 32.81 26.19
CA VAL A 69 -2.52 32.08 26.88
C VAL A 69 -1.44 31.56 25.94
N GLU A 70 -1.60 31.68 24.65
CA GLU A 70 -0.62 31.19 23.68
C GLU A 70 0.56 32.18 23.57
N PRO A 71 1.79 31.80 23.96
CA PRO A 71 2.93 32.71 23.97
C PRO A 71 3.33 33.15 22.56
N GLY A 72 3.41 34.46 22.34
CA GLY A 72 3.88 35.02 21.07
C GLY A 72 2.87 34.92 19.91
N ALA A 73 1.62 34.60 20.21
CA ALA A 73 0.54 34.67 19.24
C ALA A 73 0.31 36.13 18.83
N ARG A 74 0.22 36.39 17.54
CA ARG A 74 -0.05 37.72 17.01
C ARG A 74 -0.82 37.65 15.70
N VAL A 75 -1.70 38.59 15.49
CA VAL A 75 -2.37 38.79 14.21
C VAL A 75 -1.37 39.45 13.25
N ILE A 76 -1.24 38.91 12.06
CA ILE A 76 -0.51 39.59 10.99
C ILE A 76 -1.52 40.59 10.39
N GLU A 77 -1.40 41.83 10.77
CA GLU A 77 -2.12 42.89 10.06
C GLU A 77 -1.73 42.82 8.60
N GLN A 78 -2.70 42.89 7.67
CA GLN A 78 -2.37 43.04 6.26
C GLN A 78 -1.59 44.34 6.13
N ASP A 79 -0.28 44.22 5.99
CA ASP A 79 0.52 45.35 5.62
C ASP A 79 -0.02 45.82 4.27
N VAL A 80 -0.68 46.95 4.29
CA VAL A 80 -0.88 47.75 3.10
C VAL A 80 0.49 47.83 2.44
N LEU A 81 0.58 47.55 1.14
CA LEU A 81 1.85 47.66 0.39
C LEU A 81 2.66 48.81 0.97
N PRO A 82 3.90 48.57 1.41
CA PRO A 82 4.68 49.56 2.08
C PRO A 82 4.71 50.82 1.20
N ASP A 83 4.38 51.96 1.77
CA ASP A 83 4.53 53.22 1.09
C ASP A 83 5.97 53.28 0.55
N PRO A 84 6.17 53.66 -0.71
CA PRO A 84 7.49 53.75 -1.27
C PRO A 84 8.28 54.87 -0.56
N VAL A 85 8.93 54.49 0.55
CA VAL A 85 9.72 55.41 1.39
C VAL A 85 11.12 55.67 0.81
N GLY A 86 11.37 55.30 -0.43
CA GLY A 86 12.64 55.46 -1.11
C GLY A 86 13.23 54.11 -1.56
N PHE A 87 14.39 54.19 -2.19
CA PHE A 87 15.12 53.01 -2.62
C PHE A 87 16.03 52.52 -1.49
N ASP A 88 16.14 51.21 -1.31
CA ASP A 88 17.17 50.60 -0.45
C ASP A 88 18.55 50.99 -0.96
N ALA A 89 19.51 51.11 -0.05
CA ALA A 89 20.89 51.36 -0.41
C ALA A 89 21.38 50.26 -1.37
N PRO A 90 22.13 50.61 -2.43
CA PRO A 90 22.63 49.67 -3.43
C PRO A 90 23.33 48.44 -2.83
N GLN A 91 24.04 48.63 -1.71
CA GLN A 91 24.72 47.57 -0.99
C GLN A 91 23.76 46.49 -0.42
N ARG A 92 22.51 46.87 -0.08
CA ARG A 92 21.48 45.90 0.36
C ARG A 92 20.98 45.05 -0.80
N LEU A 93 20.77 45.67 -1.96
CA LEU A 93 20.40 44.96 -3.18
C LEU A 93 21.53 44.01 -3.61
N ASP A 94 22.77 44.45 -3.57
CA ASP A 94 23.94 43.60 -3.89
C ASP A 94 24.03 42.41 -2.94
N ALA A 95 23.88 42.62 -1.63
CA ALA A 95 23.89 41.53 -0.65
C ALA A 95 22.73 40.54 -0.87
N PHE A 96 21.54 41.04 -1.24
CA PHE A 96 20.40 40.19 -1.58
C PHE A 96 20.66 39.39 -2.86
N LEU A 97 21.15 40.02 -3.91
CA LEU A 97 21.49 39.37 -5.17
C LEU A 97 22.59 38.34 -5.00
N ASP A 98 23.59 38.61 -4.15
CA ASP A 98 24.64 37.65 -3.83
C ASP A 98 24.09 36.47 -3.02
N ALA A 99 23.22 36.69 -2.06
CA ALA A 99 22.55 35.61 -1.33
C ALA A 99 21.70 34.72 -2.26
N VAL A 100 20.96 35.31 -3.20
CA VAL A 100 20.20 34.58 -4.23
C VAL A 100 21.13 33.79 -5.15
N ARG A 101 22.25 34.40 -5.60
CA ARG A 101 23.26 33.73 -6.43
C ARG A 101 23.88 32.55 -5.70
N TRP A 102 24.25 32.70 -4.43
CA TRP A 102 24.77 31.62 -3.61
C TRP A 102 23.76 30.47 -3.47
N GLY A 103 22.50 30.75 -3.20
CA GLY A 103 21.44 29.77 -3.18
C GLY A 103 21.25 29.07 -4.53
N ALA A 104 21.29 29.81 -5.64
CA ALA A 104 21.18 29.27 -6.99
C ALA A 104 22.38 28.40 -7.38
N ILE A 105 23.60 28.80 -7.03
CA ILE A 105 24.83 28.02 -7.31
C ILE A 105 24.79 26.70 -6.56
N SER A 106 24.45 26.68 -5.28
CA SER A 106 24.36 25.43 -4.50
C SER A 106 23.28 24.48 -5.02
N SER A 107 22.16 25.00 -5.50
CA SER A 107 21.09 24.20 -6.10
C SER A 107 21.42 23.71 -7.52
N ALA A 108 22.26 24.43 -8.25
CA ALA A 108 22.69 24.08 -9.61
C ALA A 108 23.93 23.16 -9.64
N ASP A 109 24.71 23.08 -8.55
CA ASP A 109 25.89 22.20 -8.50
C ASP A 109 25.47 20.73 -8.46
N THR A 110 25.66 20.03 -9.57
CA THR A 110 25.38 18.59 -9.70
C THR A 110 26.43 17.69 -9.07
N ARG A 111 27.54 18.24 -8.58
CA ARG A 111 28.63 17.48 -7.93
C ARG A 111 28.41 17.29 -6.44
N ALA A 112 27.64 18.19 -5.80
CA ALA A 112 27.34 18.14 -4.38
C ALA A 112 25.92 17.61 -4.17
N LEU A 113 25.79 16.50 -3.46
CA LEU A 113 24.53 15.94 -3.01
C LEU A 113 24.14 16.60 -1.67
N GLN A 114 22.90 16.99 -1.51
CA GLN A 114 22.41 17.65 -0.30
C GLN A 114 21.54 16.74 0.59
N ALA A 115 20.69 15.92 0.00
CA ALA A 115 19.77 15.05 0.73
C ALA A 115 20.47 14.11 1.74
N PRO A 116 21.61 13.47 1.44
CA PRO A 116 22.26 12.59 2.40
C PRO A 116 22.64 13.28 3.71
N PHE A 117 23.02 14.55 3.66
CA PHE A 117 23.42 15.33 4.85
C PHE A 117 22.25 15.95 5.60
N ARG A 118 21.07 15.94 5.00
CA ARG A 118 19.83 16.48 5.59
C ARG A 118 18.89 15.39 6.08
N SER A 119 19.19 14.16 5.77
CA SER A 119 18.40 12.99 6.18
C SER A 119 18.93 12.36 7.46
N GLY A 120 18.04 11.76 8.24
CA GLY A 120 18.36 10.98 9.43
C GLY A 120 18.63 9.50 9.09
N ILE A 121 19.46 9.23 8.06
CA ILE A 121 19.78 7.88 7.62
C ILE A 121 21.28 7.58 7.82
N GLU A 122 21.60 6.31 8.01
CA GLU A 122 22.93 5.81 7.78
C GLU A 122 23.17 5.70 6.26
N ILE A 123 24.23 6.35 5.78
CA ILE A 123 24.49 6.47 4.34
C ILE A 123 25.18 5.21 3.85
N GLU A 124 24.50 4.50 2.95
CA GLU A 124 25.06 3.38 2.21
C GLU A 124 25.44 3.81 0.79
N ASP A 125 26.66 3.53 0.37
CA ASP A 125 27.23 3.97 -0.92
C ASP A 125 26.35 3.56 -2.12
N TYR A 126 25.84 2.34 -2.11
CA TYR A 126 24.97 1.84 -3.18
C TYR A 126 23.64 2.58 -3.25
N GLN A 127 23.11 3.13 -2.16
CA GLN A 127 21.85 3.89 -2.14
C GLN A 127 22.00 5.28 -2.77
N LEU A 128 23.21 5.75 -3.00
CA LEU A 128 23.47 7.06 -3.63
C LEU A 128 23.38 7.03 -5.16
N ASP A 129 23.48 5.87 -5.82
CA ASP A 129 23.46 5.79 -7.29
C ASP A 129 22.16 6.34 -7.92
N PRO A 130 20.93 6.00 -7.45
CA PRO A 130 19.72 6.63 -7.98
C PRO A 130 19.71 8.16 -7.80
N LEU A 131 20.25 8.64 -6.68
CA LEU A 131 20.35 10.05 -6.38
C LEU A 131 21.31 10.79 -7.34
N VAL A 132 22.49 10.24 -7.57
CA VAL A 132 23.48 10.79 -8.52
C VAL A 132 22.87 10.89 -9.92
N ARG A 133 22.20 9.84 -10.37
CA ARG A 133 21.50 9.84 -11.67
C ARG A 133 20.39 10.89 -11.73
N ALA A 134 19.59 11.00 -10.68
CA ALA A 134 18.46 11.95 -10.61
C ALA A 134 18.94 13.40 -10.71
N VAL A 135 20.06 13.74 -10.07
CA VAL A 135 20.63 15.10 -10.13
C VAL A 135 21.07 15.45 -11.56
N GLN A 136 21.60 14.50 -12.31
CA GLN A 136 22.08 14.69 -13.68
C GLN A 136 20.94 14.72 -14.73
N MET A 137 19.78 14.15 -14.40
CA MET A 137 18.64 14.12 -15.31
C MET A 137 17.85 15.41 -15.25
N PRO A 138 17.55 16.07 -16.38
CA PRO A 138 16.63 17.21 -16.38
C PRO A 138 15.21 16.79 -15.99
N ARG A 139 14.79 15.60 -16.37
CA ARG A 139 13.54 14.95 -16.00
C ARG A 139 13.84 13.55 -15.46
N VAL A 140 13.51 13.33 -14.19
CA VAL A 140 13.85 12.08 -13.50
C VAL A 140 12.78 11.04 -13.78
N ASN A 141 13.10 10.05 -14.60
CA ASN A 141 12.28 8.87 -14.82
C ASN A 141 13.14 7.65 -14.49
N LEU A 142 13.02 7.13 -13.26
CA LEU A 142 13.84 6.03 -12.76
C LEU A 142 12.99 4.84 -12.34
N LEU A 143 13.43 3.65 -12.74
CA LEU A 143 12.97 2.38 -12.22
C LEU A 143 14.01 1.85 -11.22
N ILE A 144 13.69 1.92 -9.93
CA ILE A 144 14.52 1.40 -8.84
C ILE A 144 14.12 -0.05 -8.63
N ALA A 145 14.94 -0.96 -9.15
CA ALA A 145 14.64 -2.39 -9.24
C ALA A 145 15.55 -3.25 -8.35
N ASP A 146 16.02 -2.69 -7.25
CA ASP A 146 16.90 -3.31 -6.28
C ASP A 146 16.24 -4.46 -5.54
N ASP A 147 17.05 -5.40 -5.09
CA ASP A 147 16.59 -6.55 -4.30
C ASP A 147 15.83 -6.12 -3.01
N VAL A 148 15.02 -7.03 -2.48
CA VAL A 148 14.25 -6.78 -1.25
C VAL A 148 15.19 -6.45 -0.09
N GLY A 149 14.89 -5.36 0.65
CA GLY A 149 15.66 -4.98 1.85
C GLY A 149 16.96 -4.23 1.55
N LEU A 150 17.19 -3.74 0.32
CA LEU A 150 18.30 -2.82 0.00
C LEU A 150 17.97 -1.35 0.28
N GLY A 151 16.73 -1.05 0.71
CA GLY A 151 16.35 0.31 1.10
C GLY A 151 15.77 1.15 -0.03
N LYS A 152 15.01 0.56 -0.96
CA LYS A 152 14.32 1.27 -2.05
C LYS A 152 13.52 2.49 -1.58
N THR A 153 12.87 2.41 -0.41
CA THR A 153 12.16 3.53 0.22
C THR A 153 13.13 4.67 0.57
N VAL A 154 14.32 4.34 1.06
CA VAL A 154 15.39 5.31 1.39
C VAL A 154 15.88 5.97 0.10
N GLU A 155 16.16 5.21 -0.94
CA GLU A 155 16.58 5.72 -2.24
C GLU A 155 15.56 6.69 -2.85
N THR A 156 14.28 6.31 -2.79
CA THR A 156 13.17 7.17 -3.24
C THR A 156 13.09 8.44 -2.39
N GLY A 157 13.26 8.33 -1.08
CA GLY A 157 13.28 9.46 -0.16
C GLY A 157 14.43 10.42 -0.42
N LEU A 158 15.64 9.89 -0.64
CA LEU A 158 16.81 10.68 -1.01
C LEU A 158 16.59 11.48 -2.30
N VAL A 159 16.11 10.82 -3.36
CA VAL A 159 15.80 11.50 -4.63
C VAL A 159 14.72 12.55 -4.45
N THR A 160 13.65 12.23 -3.72
CA THR A 160 12.55 13.15 -3.45
C THR A 160 13.03 14.38 -2.68
N GLN A 161 13.77 14.19 -1.59
CA GLN A 161 14.30 15.28 -0.78
C GLN A 161 15.29 16.16 -1.58
N GLU A 162 16.15 15.56 -2.39
CA GLU A 162 17.09 16.29 -3.24
C GLU A 162 16.37 17.19 -4.25
N LEU A 163 15.34 16.66 -4.90
CA LEU A 163 14.54 17.44 -5.86
C LEU A 163 13.79 18.59 -5.17
N ILE A 164 13.30 18.39 -3.95
CA ILE A 164 12.66 19.44 -3.16
C ILE A 164 13.68 20.52 -2.76
N VAL A 165 14.84 20.12 -2.22
CA VAL A 165 15.90 21.06 -1.78
C VAL A 165 16.45 21.86 -2.96
N ARG A 166 16.49 21.27 -4.15
CA ARG A 166 16.89 21.98 -5.40
C ARG A 166 15.79 22.81 -6.03
N ASN A 167 14.63 22.94 -5.38
CA ASN A 167 13.44 23.62 -5.92
C ASN A 167 12.96 23.07 -7.28
N ARG A 168 13.25 21.78 -7.56
CA ARG A 168 12.77 21.08 -8.75
C ARG A 168 11.44 20.37 -8.54
N ALA A 169 11.03 20.21 -7.28
CA ALA A 169 9.76 19.60 -6.92
C ALA A 169 9.16 20.27 -5.67
N ARG A 170 7.84 20.37 -5.62
CA ARG A 170 7.05 20.83 -4.47
C ARG A 170 5.95 19.82 -4.15
N THR A 171 5.33 19.26 -5.17
CA THR A 171 4.23 18.31 -5.04
C THR A 171 4.73 16.87 -5.23
N VAL A 172 4.34 15.99 -4.32
CA VAL A 172 4.76 14.58 -4.33
C VAL A 172 3.54 13.69 -4.09
N LEU A 173 3.33 12.72 -4.96
CA LEU A 173 2.36 11.65 -4.75
C LEU A 173 3.09 10.30 -4.67
N ILE A 174 2.94 9.62 -3.54
CA ILE A 174 3.39 8.24 -3.36
C ILE A 174 2.18 7.32 -3.50
N VAL A 175 2.25 6.37 -4.42
CA VAL A 175 1.24 5.33 -4.62
C VAL A 175 1.87 4.00 -4.22
N CYS A 176 1.33 3.35 -3.19
CA CYS A 176 1.88 2.12 -2.63
C CYS A 176 0.77 1.10 -2.32
N PRO A 177 1.10 -0.15 -1.96
CA PRO A 177 0.14 -1.07 -1.35
C PRO A 177 -0.47 -0.52 -0.07
N ALA A 178 -1.75 -0.81 0.20
CA ALA A 178 -2.47 -0.26 1.34
C ALA A 178 -1.77 -0.51 2.68
N GLY A 179 -1.22 -1.70 2.88
CA GLY A 179 -0.48 -2.06 4.10
C GLY A 179 0.84 -1.34 4.31
N LEU A 180 1.35 -0.60 3.31
CA LEU A 180 2.62 0.14 3.37
C LEU A 180 2.45 1.66 3.54
N GLN A 181 1.23 2.18 3.52
CA GLN A 181 0.98 3.63 3.58
C GLN A 181 1.55 4.27 4.85
N ILE A 182 1.32 3.65 6.02
CA ILE A 182 1.84 4.14 7.30
C ILE A 182 3.36 4.04 7.32
N HIS A 183 3.91 2.93 6.87
CA HIS A 183 5.35 2.75 6.77
C HIS A 183 6.00 3.84 5.89
N TRP A 184 5.42 4.14 4.72
CA TRP A 184 5.91 5.22 3.86
C TRP A 184 5.83 6.58 4.54
N ARG A 185 4.70 6.90 5.19
CA ARG A 185 4.53 8.16 5.93
C ARG A 185 5.59 8.32 7.00
N ASP A 186 5.77 7.30 7.85
CA ASP A 186 6.68 7.35 8.98
C ASP A 186 8.16 7.39 8.51
N GLN A 187 8.52 6.62 7.49
CA GLN A 187 9.86 6.70 6.89
C GLN A 187 10.16 8.09 6.31
N MET A 188 9.19 8.70 5.62
CA MET A 188 9.38 10.05 5.06
C MET A 188 9.49 11.10 6.17
N ARG A 189 8.69 11.00 7.23
CA ARG A 189 8.77 11.91 8.37
C ARG A 189 10.07 11.71 9.16
N ASP A 190 10.36 10.49 9.57
CA ASP A 190 11.43 10.22 10.53
C ASP A 190 12.82 10.33 9.91
N LYS A 191 12.98 9.92 8.65
CA LYS A 191 14.26 9.93 7.95
C LYS A 191 14.52 11.20 7.14
N PHE A 192 13.47 11.81 6.59
CA PHE A 192 13.63 12.93 5.65
C PHE A 192 12.98 14.24 6.14
N GLY A 193 12.28 14.21 7.27
CA GLY A 193 11.55 15.38 7.78
C GLY A 193 10.43 15.84 6.84
N LEU A 194 9.89 14.94 6.00
CA LEU A 194 8.86 15.26 5.03
C LEU A 194 7.50 14.74 5.52
N GLU A 195 6.60 15.65 5.83
CA GLU A 195 5.24 15.32 6.22
C GLU A 195 4.37 14.98 5.01
N PHE A 196 3.67 13.85 5.08
CA PHE A 196 2.75 13.35 4.06
C PHE A 196 1.37 13.09 4.64
N ARG A 197 0.34 13.38 3.86
CA ARG A 197 -1.05 13.05 4.20
C ARG A 197 -1.49 11.79 3.46
N ILE A 198 -2.05 10.84 4.21
CA ILE A 198 -2.61 9.62 3.62
C ILE A 198 -4.01 9.91 3.10
N VAL A 199 -4.20 9.82 1.79
CA VAL A 199 -5.51 9.99 1.15
C VAL A 199 -6.23 8.64 1.11
N ASN A 200 -7.22 8.51 1.94
CA ASN A 200 -8.10 7.36 2.07
C ASN A 200 -9.57 7.79 2.21
N SER A 201 -10.47 6.85 2.40
CA SER A 201 -11.91 7.13 2.57
C SER A 201 -12.20 7.98 3.81
N GLU A 202 -11.40 7.87 4.84
CA GLU A 202 -11.57 8.58 6.10
C GLU A 202 -11.19 10.06 5.96
N LEU A 203 -9.99 10.35 5.44
CA LEU A 203 -9.58 11.72 5.14
C LEU A 203 -10.59 12.42 4.21
N MET A 204 -11.08 11.72 3.20
CA MET A 204 -12.09 12.28 2.30
C MET A 204 -13.42 12.60 3.00
N LYS A 205 -13.82 11.80 3.99
CA LYS A 205 -15.00 12.11 4.82
C LYS A 205 -14.76 13.31 5.73
N GLN A 206 -13.58 13.35 6.35
CA GLN A 206 -13.16 14.42 7.24
C GLN A 206 -13.10 15.76 6.51
N LEU A 207 -12.40 15.82 5.37
CA LEU A 207 -12.30 17.02 4.55
C LEU A 207 -13.66 17.58 4.11
N ARG A 208 -14.60 16.69 3.77
CA ARG A 208 -15.95 17.14 3.42
C ARG A 208 -16.72 17.73 4.60
N ARG A 209 -16.56 17.15 5.79
CA ARG A 209 -17.21 17.65 7.00
C ARG A 209 -16.65 18.99 7.42
N SER A 210 -15.31 19.13 7.34
CA SER A 210 -14.62 20.34 7.81
C SER A 210 -14.56 21.46 6.81
N ARG A 211 -14.52 21.16 5.49
CA ARG A 211 -14.26 22.16 4.43
C ARG A 211 -15.28 22.17 3.29
N GLY A 212 -16.30 21.31 3.39
CA GLY A 212 -17.38 21.24 2.39
C GLY A 212 -17.15 20.19 1.29
N ILE A 213 -18.18 20.05 0.44
CA ILE A 213 -18.24 18.96 -0.56
C ILE A 213 -17.32 19.18 -1.78
N HIS A 214 -16.83 20.39 -1.97
CA HIS A 214 -16.04 20.79 -3.14
C HIS A 214 -14.53 20.63 -2.94
N VAL A 215 -14.07 20.28 -1.74
CA VAL A 215 -12.64 20.12 -1.48
C VAL A 215 -12.10 18.89 -2.18
N ASN A 216 -11.07 19.13 -2.99
CA ASN A 216 -10.36 18.08 -3.70
C ASN A 216 -9.03 17.79 -2.99
N PRO A 217 -8.84 16.61 -2.36
CA PRO A 217 -7.63 16.30 -1.61
C PRO A 217 -6.37 16.31 -2.49
N TRP A 218 -6.50 15.98 -3.77
CA TRP A 218 -5.38 15.87 -4.70
C TRP A 218 -4.71 17.19 -5.05
N SER A 219 -5.43 18.29 -4.92
CA SER A 219 -4.90 19.65 -5.16
C SER A 219 -4.72 20.46 -3.88
N HIS A 220 -5.16 19.91 -2.72
CA HIS A 220 -5.18 20.64 -1.46
C HIS A 220 -3.85 20.52 -0.70
N PHE A 221 -3.24 19.34 -0.73
CA PHE A 221 -1.99 19.06 -0.02
C PHE A 221 -0.84 18.85 -1.00
N PRO A 222 0.36 19.35 -0.70
CA PRO A 222 1.51 19.20 -1.59
C PRO A 222 2.12 17.79 -1.57
N ARG A 223 2.02 17.07 -0.45
CA ARG A 223 2.63 15.74 -0.28
C ARG A 223 1.60 14.72 0.16
N LEU A 224 1.38 13.73 -0.67
CA LEU A 224 0.31 12.76 -0.54
C LEU A 224 0.81 11.32 -0.65
N ILE A 225 0.20 10.45 0.14
CA ILE A 225 0.33 8.99 0.02
C ILE A 225 -1.06 8.41 -0.22
N THR A 226 -1.18 7.48 -1.15
CA THR A 226 -2.43 6.75 -1.35
C THR A 226 -2.16 5.30 -1.74
N SER A 227 -3.14 4.42 -1.54
CA SER A 227 -3.03 3.08 -2.09
C SER A 227 -3.51 3.04 -3.53
N ILE A 228 -2.87 2.17 -4.33
CA ILE A 228 -3.31 1.94 -5.71
C ILE A 228 -4.75 1.42 -5.76
N ASP A 229 -5.17 0.62 -4.77
CA ASP A 229 -6.51 0.06 -4.69
C ASP A 229 -7.56 1.11 -4.33
N PHE A 230 -7.20 2.12 -3.55
CA PHE A 230 -8.06 3.28 -3.34
C PHE A 230 -8.11 4.18 -4.58
N LEU A 231 -6.96 4.48 -5.17
CA LEU A 231 -6.85 5.37 -6.33
C LEU A 231 -7.61 4.85 -7.55
N LYS A 232 -7.60 3.52 -7.82
CA LYS A 232 -8.32 2.90 -8.95
C LYS A 232 -9.85 2.98 -8.86
N ARG A 233 -10.41 3.28 -7.66
CA ARG A 233 -11.86 3.37 -7.47
C ARG A 233 -12.41 4.58 -8.23
N GLU A 234 -13.65 4.47 -8.71
CA GLU A 234 -14.30 5.46 -9.56
C GLU A 234 -14.28 6.88 -8.98
N ARG A 235 -14.61 7.02 -7.70
CA ARG A 235 -14.74 8.32 -7.05
C ARG A 235 -13.40 9.01 -6.78
N PRO A 236 -12.36 8.39 -6.17
CA PRO A 236 -11.04 8.99 -6.05
C PRO A 236 -10.46 9.37 -7.40
N MET A 237 -10.59 8.51 -8.40
CA MET A 237 -10.08 8.77 -9.76
C MET A 237 -10.83 9.91 -10.44
N ARG A 238 -12.15 10.04 -10.25
CA ARG A 238 -12.91 11.17 -10.78
C ARG A 238 -12.41 12.49 -10.18
N LEU A 239 -12.26 12.57 -8.86
CA LEU A 239 -11.72 13.76 -8.20
C LEU A 239 -10.28 14.06 -8.64
N PHE A 240 -9.48 13.02 -8.90
CA PHE A 240 -8.14 13.24 -9.44
C PHE A 240 -8.20 13.86 -10.84
N ARG A 241 -9.06 13.35 -11.72
CA ARG A 241 -9.26 13.93 -13.07
C ARG A 241 -9.75 15.38 -13.00
N GLU A 242 -10.60 15.73 -12.03
CA GLU A 242 -11.04 17.12 -11.81
C GLU A 242 -9.88 18.05 -11.40
N ALA A 243 -8.81 17.52 -10.77
CA ALA A 243 -7.60 18.26 -10.44
C ALA A 243 -6.60 18.38 -11.60
N LEU A 244 -6.79 17.59 -12.66
CA LEU A 244 -5.93 17.60 -13.85
C LEU A 244 -6.40 18.62 -14.89
N PRO A 245 -5.47 19.25 -15.64
CA PRO A 245 -5.84 20.01 -16.82
C PRO A 245 -6.38 19.07 -17.91
N ALA A 246 -7.23 19.59 -18.79
CA ALA A 246 -7.84 18.82 -19.90
C ALA A 246 -6.79 18.19 -20.83
N GLU A 247 -5.68 18.90 -21.04
CA GLU A 247 -4.53 18.44 -21.79
C GLU A 247 -3.26 18.47 -20.93
N VAL A 248 -2.27 17.70 -21.30
CA VAL A 248 -1.00 17.67 -20.60
C VAL A 248 -0.24 18.97 -20.87
N THR A 249 -0.09 19.82 -19.86
CA THR A 249 0.54 21.15 -19.96
C THR A 249 2.02 21.14 -19.60
N TYR A 250 2.75 22.19 -19.95
CA TYR A 250 4.07 22.53 -19.44
C TYR A 250 4.03 23.92 -18.79
N PRO A 251 4.55 24.05 -17.53
CA PRO A 251 5.05 23.00 -16.65
C PRO A 251 3.97 21.99 -16.30
N ARG A 252 4.36 20.77 -15.89
CA ARG A 252 3.42 19.73 -15.46
C ARG A 252 2.65 20.18 -14.23
N ARG A 253 1.44 19.61 -14.05
CA ARG A 253 0.58 19.97 -12.92
C ARG A 253 1.15 19.50 -11.58
N PHE A 254 1.82 18.36 -11.58
CA PHE A 254 2.44 17.74 -10.41
C PHE A 254 3.91 17.44 -10.69
N ASP A 255 4.73 17.37 -9.62
CA ASP A 255 6.17 17.23 -9.79
C ASP A 255 6.63 15.78 -9.70
N ILE A 256 6.39 15.08 -8.59
CA ILE A 256 6.89 13.71 -8.38
C ILE A 256 5.74 12.72 -8.23
N LEU A 257 5.79 11.64 -9.00
CA LEU A 257 5.01 10.42 -8.82
C LEU A 257 5.95 9.28 -8.43
N ALA A 258 5.84 8.77 -7.21
CA ALA A 258 6.50 7.55 -6.78
C ALA A 258 5.46 6.40 -6.76
N VAL A 259 5.77 5.28 -7.41
CA VAL A 259 4.90 4.09 -7.42
C VAL A 259 5.68 2.93 -6.83
N ASP A 260 5.27 2.50 -5.65
CA ASP A 260 5.85 1.32 -4.99
C ASP A 260 5.17 0.04 -5.46
N GLU A 261 5.91 -1.07 -5.44
CA GLU A 261 5.54 -2.34 -6.05
C GLU A 261 4.98 -2.16 -7.47
N ALA A 262 5.74 -1.38 -8.26
CA ALA A 262 5.32 -0.93 -9.59
C ALA A 262 4.98 -2.07 -10.57
N HIS A 263 5.42 -3.31 -10.29
CA HIS A 263 5.01 -4.47 -11.07
C HIS A 263 3.50 -4.73 -11.03
N ASN A 264 2.80 -4.29 -9.96
CA ASN A 264 1.35 -4.42 -9.80
C ASN A 264 0.55 -3.47 -10.71
N VAL A 265 1.19 -2.45 -11.26
CA VAL A 265 0.54 -1.53 -12.21
C VAL A 265 0.86 -1.86 -13.67
N ALA A 266 1.66 -2.89 -13.91
CA ALA A 266 1.87 -3.43 -15.24
C ALA A 266 0.65 -4.23 -15.70
N PRO A 267 0.30 -4.22 -17.01
CA PRO A 267 -0.80 -5.03 -17.53
C PRO A 267 -0.55 -6.52 -17.29
N ALA A 268 -1.59 -7.25 -16.91
CA ALA A 268 -1.54 -8.71 -16.81
C ALA A 268 -1.89 -9.36 -18.15
N GLY A 269 -1.20 -10.46 -18.52
CA GLY A 269 -1.55 -11.29 -19.67
C GLY A 269 -0.46 -11.41 -20.74
N ARG A 270 -0.73 -12.27 -21.72
CA ARG A 270 0.16 -12.56 -22.87
C ARG A 270 -0.35 -11.88 -24.14
N GLY A 271 0.58 -11.31 -24.92
CA GLY A 271 0.34 -10.82 -26.26
C GLY A 271 -0.22 -9.39 -26.35
N HIS A 272 -0.41 -8.92 -27.58
CA HIS A 272 -0.91 -7.57 -27.90
C HIS A 272 -2.30 -7.23 -27.30
N TYR A 273 -3.02 -8.22 -26.78
CA TYR A 273 -4.35 -8.10 -26.20
C TYR A 273 -4.35 -8.15 -24.67
N ALA A 274 -3.18 -8.01 -24.01
CA ALA A 274 -3.16 -7.87 -22.57
C ALA A 274 -3.99 -6.63 -22.18
N ILE A 275 -5.10 -6.86 -21.48
CA ILE A 275 -6.05 -5.82 -21.05
C ILE A 275 -5.41 -5.07 -19.89
N ASP A 276 -5.46 -3.75 -19.92
CA ASP A 276 -5.03 -2.93 -18.80
C ASP A 276 -5.95 -3.21 -17.60
N SER A 277 -5.34 -3.56 -16.47
CA SER A 277 -6.08 -3.65 -15.21
C SER A 277 -6.56 -2.26 -14.78
N LEU A 278 -7.50 -2.19 -13.84
CA LEU A 278 -7.92 -0.90 -13.27
C LEU A 278 -6.74 -0.14 -12.65
N ARG A 279 -5.77 -0.86 -12.07
CA ARG A 279 -4.52 -0.28 -11.55
C ARG A 279 -3.68 0.33 -12.67
N THR A 280 -3.49 -0.41 -13.75
CA THR A 280 -2.75 0.07 -14.95
C THR A 280 -3.43 1.31 -15.53
N ALA A 281 -4.75 1.27 -15.72
CA ALA A 281 -5.52 2.38 -16.25
C ALA A 281 -5.45 3.64 -15.38
N ALA A 282 -5.46 3.47 -14.05
CA ALA A 282 -5.30 4.58 -13.10
C ALA A 282 -3.94 5.27 -13.27
N ILE A 283 -2.84 4.51 -13.24
CA ILE A 283 -1.49 5.09 -13.40
C ILE A 283 -1.29 5.66 -14.80
N ARG A 284 -1.80 4.99 -15.86
CA ARG A 284 -1.74 5.51 -17.23
C ARG A 284 -2.44 6.88 -17.37
N THR A 285 -3.52 7.09 -16.62
CA THR A 285 -4.25 8.37 -16.61
C THR A 285 -3.46 9.48 -15.94
N ILE A 286 -2.83 9.20 -14.79
CA ILE A 286 -2.19 10.27 -13.99
C ILE A 286 -0.73 10.52 -14.35
N ALA A 287 0.05 9.50 -14.70
CA ALA A 287 1.49 9.59 -14.91
C ALA A 287 1.96 10.66 -15.92
N PRO A 288 1.24 10.94 -17.02
CA PRO A 288 1.62 12.00 -17.96
C PRO A 288 1.62 13.42 -17.35
N HIS A 289 0.91 13.62 -16.24
CA HIS A 289 0.77 14.93 -15.58
C HIS A 289 1.83 15.19 -14.49
N PHE A 290 2.78 14.26 -14.33
CA PHE A 290 3.91 14.39 -13.42
C PHE A 290 5.21 14.65 -14.17
N GLU A 291 6.04 15.55 -13.64
CA GLU A 291 7.34 15.88 -14.23
C GLU A 291 8.35 14.76 -14.00
N HIS A 292 8.44 14.25 -12.78
CA HIS A 292 9.36 13.20 -12.37
C HIS A 292 8.60 11.94 -11.98
N LYS A 293 9.15 10.77 -12.31
CA LYS A 293 8.55 9.47 -11.98
C LYS A 293 9.59 8.53 -11.40
N LEU A 294 9.29 7.97 -10.23
CA LEU A 294 10.10 6.98 -9.53
C LEU A 294 9.27 5.70 -9.39
N PHE A 295 9.57 4.71 -10.18
CA PHE A 295 8.93 3.40 -10.07
C PHE A 295 9.82 2.47 -9.27
N VAL A 296 9.26 1.82 -8.26
CA VAL A 296 9.99 1.03 -7.28
C VAL A 296 9.46 -0.39 -7.28
N THR A 297 10.31 -1.38 -7.44
CA THR A 297 9.93 -2.80 -7.36
C THR A 297 11.15 -3.69 -7.21
N ALA A 298 11.03 -4.79 -6.46
CA ALA A 298 12.08 -5.81 -6.42
C ALA A 298 12.00 -6.78 -7.60
N THR A 299 10.84 -6.87 -8.24
CA THR A 299 10.54 -7.82 -9.32
C THR A 299 10.06 -7.08 -10.56
N PRO A 300 10.94 -6.37 -11.29
CA PRO A 300 10.53 -5.57 -12.45
C PRO A 300 9.96 -6.42 -13.59
N HIS A 301 10.25 -7.72 -13.60
CA HIS A 301 9.85 -8.66 -14.63
C HIS A 301 9.08 -9.83 -14.03
N ASN A 302 7.80 -9.93 -14.34
CA ASN A 302 6.90 -11.00 -13.89
C ASN A 302 6.90 -12.24 -14.83
N GLY A 303 7.92 -12.39 -15.67
CA GLY A 303 8.01 -13.47 -16.66
C GLY A 303 7.41 -13.14 -18.04
N TYR A 304 6.67 -12.03 -18.16
CA TYR A 304 6.07 -11.58 -19.41
C TYR A 304 6.76 -10.32 -19.94
N GLN A 305 7.29 -10.39 -21.15
CA GLN A 305 8.00 -9.28 -21.79
C GLN A 305 7.07 -8.07 -22.02
N GLU A 306 5.81 -8.31 -22.34
CA GLU A 306 4.81 -7.27 -22.56
C GLU A 306 4.53 -6.46 -21.29
N SER A 307 4.45 -7.12 -20.14
CA SER A 307 4.25 -6.43 -18.86
C SER A 307 5.42 -5.52 -18.51
N PHE A 308 6.65 -5.98 -18.73
CA PHE A 308 7.84 -5.19 -18.49
C PHE A 308 7.95 -3.98 -19.44
N SER A 309 7.73 -4.18 -20.74
CA SER A 309 7.75 -3.07 -21.72
C SER A 309 6.65 -2.04 -21.46
N ALA A 310 5.47 -2.49 -21.01
CA ALA A 310 4.39 -1.60 -20.63
C ALA A 310 4.70 -0.82 -19.32
N LEU A 311 5.40 -1.42 -18.37
CA LEU A 311 5.88 -0.72 -17.18
C LEU A 311 6.84 0.40 -17.55
N LEU A 312 7.77 0.14 -18.46
CA LEU A 312 8.71 1.14 -18.96
C LEU A 312 7.99 2.24 -19.76
N GLU A 313 6.98 1.91 -20.56
CA GLU A 313 6.14 2.90 -21.24
C GLU A 313 5.41 3.82 -20.23
N LEU A 314 4.87 3.29 -19.14
CA LEU A 314 4.24 4.10 -18.08
C LEU A 314 5.26 5.03 -17.41
N LEU A 315 6.50 4.59 -17.26
CA LEU A 315 7.59 5.39 -16.72
C LEU A 315 8.01 6.50 -17.68
N ASP A 316 8.28 6.14 -18.94
CA ASP A 316 8.74 7.08 -19.97
C ASP A 316 8.25 6.68 -21.36
N ASN A 317 7.08 7.19 -21.75
CA ASN A 317 6.45 6.92 -23.04
C ASN A 317 7.13 7.59 -24.25
N GLN A 318 8.13 8.43 -24.02
CA GLN A 318 8.93 9.00 -25.10
C GLN A 318 10.08 8.08 -25.50
N ARG A 319 10.57 7.28 -24.56
CA ARG A 319 11.69 6.35 -24.79
C ARG A 319 11.24 4.93 -25.04
N PHE A 320 10.13 4.52 -24.46
CA PHE A 320 9.67 3.14 -24.47
C PHE A 320 8.25 3.01 -25.01
N ALA A 321 8.00 1.93 -25.72
CA ALA A 321 6.70 1.55 -26.23
C ALA A 321 6.37 0.12 -25.82
N ARG A 322 5.11 -0.14 -25.50
CA ARG A 322 4.62 -1.47 -25.15
C ARG A 322 4.88 -2.47 -26.27
N GLY A 323 5.36 -3.64 -25.90
CA GLY A 323 5.67 -4.73 -26.82
C GLY A 323 7.02 -4.58 -27.53
N VAL A 324 7.73 -3.47 -27.33
CA VAL A 324 9.08 -3.25 -27.87
C VAL A 324 10.09 -3.47 -26.74
N MET A 325 11.00 -4.42 -26.95
CA MET A 325 12.07 -4.67 -25.99
C MET A 325 13.14 -3.59 -26.09
N PRO A 326 13.46 -2.91 -24.98
CA PRO A 326 14.51 -1.91 -24.96
C PRO A 326 15.89 -2.56 -25.10
N ASN A 327 16.83 -1.84 -25.66
CA ASN A 327 18.22 -2.25 -25.66
C ASN A 327 18.86 -1.99 -24.27
N ARG A 328 20.05 -2.57 -24.04
CA ARG A 328 20.76 -2.47 -22.77
C ARG A 328 21.07 -1.02 -22.38
N ALA A 329 21.53 -0.20 -23.29
CA ALA A 329 21.86 1.20 -23.01
C ALA A 329 20.63 2.03 -22.62
N GLN A 330 19.46 1.77 -23.24
CA GLN A 330 18.20 2.41 -22.87
C GLN A 330 17.77 2.02 -21.45
N LEU A 331 17.93 0.74 -21.07
CA LEU A 331 17.64 0.25 -19.72
C LEU A 331 18.58 0.83 -18.67
N GLU A 332 19.88 0.80 -18.93
CA GLU A 332 20.90 1.36 -18.01
C GLU A 332 20.68 2.85 -17.76
N ALA A 333 20.08 3.58 -18.68
CA ALA A 333 19.79 5.00 -18.52
C ALA A 333 18.63 5.27 -17.52
N VAL A 334 17.69 4.34 -17.34
CA VAL A 334 16.49 4.55 -16.52
C VAL A 334 16.35 3.56 -15.37
N MET A 335 17.05 2.44 -15.39
CA MET A 335 16.90 1.39 -14.40
C MET A 335 18.15 1.29 -13.53
N VAL A 336 17.92 1.25 -12.22
CA VAL A 336 18.91 0.88 -11.22
C VAL A 336 18.53 -0.48 -10.68
N ARG A 337 19.42 -1.45 -10.73
CA ARG A 337 19.18 -2.81 -10.23
C ARG A 337 20.43 -3.41 -9.65
N ARG A 338 20.36 -3.76 -8.37
CA ARG A 338 21.44 -4.43 -7.64
C ARG A 338 20.87 -5.62 -6.90
N LEU A 339 21.65 -6.68 -6.80
CA LEU A 339 21.31 -7.88 -6.06
C LEU A 339 22.15 -7.94 -4.78
N LYS A 340 21.59 -8.43 -3.70
CA LYS A 340 22.33 -8.64 -2.43
C LYS A 340 23.59 -9.50 -2.61
N SER A 341 23.54 -10.45 -3.54
CA SER A 341 24.68 -11.33 -3.86
C SER A 341 25.84 -10.64 -4.56
N GLU A 342 25.63 -9.45 -5.13
CA GLU A 342 26.63 -8.67 -5.87
C GLU A 342 27.29 -7.60 -4.98
N LEU A 343 26.67 -7.29 -3.84
CA LEU A 343 27.16 -6.26 -2.93
C LEU A 343 28.18 -6.85 -1.95
N THR A 344 29.39 -6.31 -2.00
CA THR A 344 30.51 -6.71 -1.15
C THR A 344 31.03 -5.52 -0.35
N HIS A 345 31.68 -5.79 0.77
CA HIS A 345 32.51 -4.81 1.46
C HIS A 345 33.77 -4.50 0.64
N TRP A 346 34.51 -3.45 1.01
CA TRP A 346 35.76 -3.05 0.37
C TRP A 346 36.83 -4.15 0.39
N ASP A 347 36.77 -5.08 1.34
CA ASP A 347 37.64 -6.24 1.48
C ASP A 347 37.20 -7.46 0.64
N GLY A 348 36.09 -7.33 -0.14
CA GLY A 348 35.53 -8.38 -0.97
C GLY A 348 34.64 -9.37 -0.21
N SER A 349 34.44 -9.21 1.10
CA SER A 349 33.51 -10.05 1.86
C SER A 349 32.05 -9.72 1.51
N PRO A 350 31.13 -10.70 1.52
CA PRO A 350 29.71 -10.44 1.26
C PRO A 350 29.11 -9.50 2.30
N ARG A 351 28.38 -8.48 1.86
CA ARG A 351 27.65 -7.54 2.74
C ARG A 351 26.43 -8.16 3.39
N PHE A 352 25.79 -9.12 2.71
CA PHE A 352 24.55 -9.75 3.13
C PHE A 352 24.75 -11.25 3.31
N PRO A 353 24.00 -11.88 4.24
CA PRO A 353 24.03 -13.32 4.41
C PRO A 353 23.51 -14.02 3.14
N ARG A 354 24.06 -15.19 2.86
CA ARG A 354 23.62 -16.00 1.74
C ARG A 354 22.25 -16.61 2.05
N ARG A 355 21.33 -16.47 1.10
CA ARG A 355 20.04 -17.17 1.17
C ARG A 355 20.26 -18.65 0.95
N ARG A 356 19.79 -19.47 1.88
CA ARG A 356 19.70 -20.91 1.75
C ARG A 356 18.25 -21.30 1.51
N LEU A 357 18.01 -22.15 0.53
CA LEU A 357 16.71 -22.70 0.22
C LEU A 357 16.74 -24.19 0.56
N ASP A 358 16.00 -24.58 1.57
CA ASP A 358 15.83 -25.97 1.97
C ASP A 358 14.40 -26.43 1.65
N VAL A 359 14.25 -27.66 1.17
CA VAL A 359 12.97 -28.26 0.84
C VAL A 359 12.67 -29.35 1.86
N ILE A 360 11.50 -29.28 2.49
CA ILE A 360 11.00 -30.35 3.36
C ILE A 360 10.21 -31.31 2.47
N GLU A 361 10.78 -32.46 2.20
CA GLU A 361 10.11 -33.53 1.46
C GLU A 361 9.13 -34.27 2.36
N VAL A 362 7.89 -34.41 1.91
CA VAL A 362 6.82 -35.07 2.65
C VAL A 362 6.27 -36.26 1.87
N ALA A 363 6.32 -37.44 2.47
CA ALA A 363 5.70 -38.65 1.92
C ALA A 363 4.23 -38.71 2.36
N TYR A 364 3.29 -38.53 1.43
CA TYR A 364 1.86 -38.69 1.71
C TYR A 364 1.50 -40.13 2.14
N THR A 365 0.60 -40.23 3.12
CA THR A 365 -0.03 -41.50 3.47
C THR A 365 -0.89 -42.02 2.33
N GLU A 366 -1.28 -43.32 2.40
CA GLU A 366 -2.17 -43.87 1.38
C GLU A 366 -3.56 -43.24 1.41
N GLU A 367 -4.04 -42.83 2.59
CA GLU A 367 -5.30 -42.08 2.73
C GLU A 367 -5.23 -40.71 2.00
N GLU A 368 -4.16 -39.94 2.19
CA GLU A 368 -3.95 -38.67 1.52
C GLU A 368 -3.79 -38.83 0.01
N ARG A 369 -3.03 -39.85 -0.44
CA ARG A 369 -2.94 -40.17 -1.88
C ARG A 369 -4.29 -40.54 -2.48
N GLN A 370 -5.15 -41.22 -1.70
CA GLN A 370 -6.49 -41.55 -2.16
C GLN A 370 -7.36 -40.34 -2.40
N VAL A 371 -7.28 -39.32 -1.56
CA VAL A 371 -8.01 -38.06 -1.76
C VAL A 371 -7.54 -37.31 -3.02
N HIS A 372 -6.23 -37.30 -3.26
CA HIS A 372 -5.70 -36.77 -4.52
C HIS A 372 -6.23 -37.54 -5.74
N ARG A 373 -6.38 -38.86 -5.65
CA ARG A 373 -7.00 -39.67 -6.72
C ARG A 373 -8.47 -39.34 -6.92
N TRP A 374 -9.25 -39.16 -5.83
CA TRP A 374 -10.65 -38.76 -5.90
C TRP A 374 -10.82 -37.38 -6.52
N LEU A 375 -10.00 -36.42 -6.12
CA LEU A 375 -10.04 -35.09 -6.71
C LEU A 375 -9.67 -35.10 -8.20
N LYS A 376 -8.69 -35.92 -8.59
CA LYS A 376 -8.31 -36.10 -10.00
C LYS A 376 -9.43 -36.75 -10.81
N GLU A 377 -10.09 -37.78 -10.27
CA GLU A 377 -11.23 -38.44 -10.91
C GLU A 377 -12.41 -37.49 -11.05
N TYR A 378 -12.75 -36.79 -9.96
CA TYR A 378 -13.79 -35.75 -9.94
C TYR A 378 -13.53 -34.69 -11.01
N SER A 379 -12.30 -34.19 -11.06
CA SER A 379 -11.88 -33.21 -12.07
C SER A 379 -12.04 -33.72 -13.50
N GLY A 380 -11.64 -34.96 -13.75
CA GLY A 380 -11.79 -35.57 -15.07
C GLY A 380 -13.25 -35.71 -15.51
N LEU A 381 -14.14 -36.11 -14.59
CA LEU A 381 -15.57 -36.21 -14.86
C LEU A 381 -16.20 -34.85 -15.14
N ARG A 382 -15.93 -33.85 -14.28
CA ARG A 382 -16.46 -32.50 -14.45
C ARG A 382 -16.05 -31.86 -15.79
N LEU A 383 -14.80 -32.00 -16.20
CA LEU A 383 -14.31 -31.46 -17.46
C LEU A 383 -14.86 -32.24 -18.67
N LYS A 384 -15.10 -33.54 -18.54
CA LYS A 384 -15.72 -34.35 -19.59
C LYS A 384 -17.21 -34.05 -19.79
N ASN A 385 -17.92 -33.74 -18.69
CA ASN A 385 -19.35 -33.46 -18.69
C ASN A 385 -19.69 -31.98 -19.01
N ALA A 386 -18.70 -31.14 -19.23
CA ALA A 386 -18.91 -29.74 -19.65
C ALA A 386 -19.22 -29.67 -21.15
N ASP A 387 -20.44 -29.25 -21.49
CA ASP A 387 -20.94 -29.20 -22.86
C ASP A 387 -20.55 -27.91 -23.59
N SER A 388 -20.26 -26.85 -22.84
CA SER A 388 -19.90 -25.54 -23.38
C SER A 388 -18.50 -25.09 -22.92
N GLN A 389 -17.92 -24.16 -23.66
CA GLN A 389 -16.64 -23.54 -23.29
C GLN A 389 -16.76 -22.74 -21.99
N GLU A 390 -17.95 -22.21 -21.71
CA GLU A 390 -18.25 -21.46 -20.46
C GLU A 390 -18.28 -22.37 -19.25
N GLU A 391 -18.94 -23.52 -19.36
CA GLU A 391 -19.01 -24.53 -18.30
C GLU A 391 -17.63 -25.12 -18.02
N ARG A 392 -16.84 -25.39 -19.05
CA ARG A 392 -15.48 -25.87 -18.92
C ARG A 392 -14.61 -24.88 -18.17
N PHE A 393 -14.66 -23.59 -18.54
CA PHE A 393 -13.91 -22.53 -17.87
C PHE A 393 -14.30 -22.41 -16.37
N ALA A 394 -15.58 -22.44 -16.08
CA ALA A 394 -16.10 -22.41 -14.72
C ALA A 394 -15.65 -23.62 -13.90
N ALA A 395 -15.72 -24.84 -14.49
CA ALA A 395 -15.23 -26.04 -13.85
C ALA A 395 -13.71 -25.98 -13.60
N GLU A 396 -12.90 -25.58 -14.58
CA GLU A 396 -11.44 -25.43 -14.43
C GLU A 396 -11.07 -24.49 -13.28
N PHE A 397 -11.80 -23.38 -13.11
CA PHE A 397 -11.58 -22.46 -11.99
C PHE A 397 -11.80 -23.12 -10.62
N VAL A 398 -12.97 -23.75 -10.41
CA VAL A 398 -13.29 -24.41 -9.15
C VAL A 398 -12.32 -25.55 -8.83
N LEU A 399 -11.98 -26.35 -9.85
CA LEU A 399 -11.06 -27.49 -9.70
C LEU A 399 -9.63 -27.03 -9.36
N LYS A 400 -9.17 -25.95 -9.97
CA LYS A 400 -7.87 -25.34 -9.64
C LYS A 400 -7.83 -24.87 -8.19
N LEU A 401 -8.92 -24.26 -7.74
CA LEU A 401 -9.06 -23.79 -6.36
C LEU A 401 -9.09 -24.95 -5.37
N LEU A 402 -9.93 -25.96 -5.59
CA LEU A 402 -9.98 -27.16 -4.74
C LEU A 402 -8.60 -27.84 -4.62
N LYS A 403 -7.84 -27.91 -5.72
CA LYS A 403 -6.48 -28.45 -5.70
C LYS A 403 -5.54 -27.60 -4.87
N LYS A 404 -5.58 -26.29 -5.00
CA LYS A 404 -4.77 -25.35 -4.18
C LYS A 404 -5.10 -25.50 -2.69
N ARG A 405 -6.39 -25.58 -2.35
CA ARG A 405 -6.86 -25.73 -0.98
C ARG A 405 -6.45 -27.07 -0.36
N LEU A 406 -6.55 -28.18 -1.11
CA LEU A 406 -6.08 -29.50 -0.68
C LEU A 406 -4.57 -29.50 -0.38
N LEU A 407 -3.77 -28.80 -1.19
CA LEU A 407 -2.33 -28.67 -0.98
C LEU A 407 -1.98 -27.71 0.15
N SER A 408 -2.90 -26.82 0.54
CA SER A 408 -2.68 -25.88 1.65
C SER A 408 -2.91 -26.54 3.01
N SER A 409 -4.15 -26.93 3.31
CA SER A 409 -4.49 -27.65 4.55
C SER A 409 -5.82 -28.40 4.42
N PRO A 410 -6.05 -29.43 5.26
CA PRO A 410 -7.35 -30.11 5.35
C PRO A 410 -8.49 -29.16 5.68
N ALA A 411 -8.27 -28.19 6.58
CA ALA A 411 -9.28 -27.20 6.97
C ALA A 411 -9.69 -26.29 5.81
N ALA A 412 -8.74 -25.76 5.04
CA ALA A 412 -9.03 -24.95 3.87
C ALA A 412 -9.75 -25.74 2.78
N PHE A 413 -9.39 -27.02 2.62
CA PHE A 413 -10.07 -27.91 1.67
C PHE A 413 -11.51 -28.22 2.10
N SER A 414 -11.74 -28.54 3.39
CA SER A 414 -13.07 -28.79 3.93
C SER A 414 -14.00 -27.58 3.75
N ALA A 415 -13.53 -26.37 4.09
CA ALA A 415 -14.30 -25.14 3.95
C ALA A 415 -14.74 -24.90 2.50
N THR A 416 -13.83 -25.06 1.54
CA THR A 416 -14.14 -24.85 0.11
C THR A 416 -15.04 -25.94 -0.45
N LEU A 417 -14.86 -27.20 -0.06
CA LEU A 417 -15.77 -28.31 -0.42
C LEU A 417 -17.19 -28.06 0.10
N GLN A 418 -17.30 -27.61 1.35
CA GLN A 418 -18.59 -27.29 1.96
C GLN A 418 -19.33 -26.19 1.18
N GLN A 419 -18.63 -25.11 0.83
CA GLN A 419 -19.20 -24.04 0.05
C GLN A 419 -19.64 -24.51 -1.35
N HIS A 420 -18.80 -25.27 -2.02
CA HIS A 420 -19.11 -25.83 -3.34
C HIS A 420 -20.34 -26.75 -3.29
N GLU A 421 -20.42 -27.64 -2.30
CA GLU A 421 -21.55 -28.56 -2.10
C GLU A 421 -22.86 -27.83 -1.76
N GLN A 422 -22.81 -26.81 -0.88
CA GLN A 422 -23.96 -25.98 -0.53
C GLN A 422 -24.52 -25.25 -1.75
N THR A 423 -23.67 -24.68 -2.60
CA THR A 423 -24.08 -23.99 -3.81
C THR A 423 -24.77 -24.93 -4.81
N ILE A 424 -24.26 -26.17 -4.94
CA ILE A 424 -24.88 -27.18 -5.80
C ILE A 424 -26.24 -27.59 -5.26
N THR A 425 -26.34 -27.87 -3.95
CA THR A 425 -27.59 -28.30 -3.32
C THR A 425 -28.69 -27.23 -3.41
N GLN A 426 -28.32 -25.94 -3.28
CA GLN A 426 -29.25 -24.83 -3.49
C GLN A 426 -29.68 -24.68 -4.96
N GLY A 427 -28.87 -25.06 -5.90
CA GLY A 427 -29.17 -25.08 -7.34
C GLY A 427 -30.10 -26.27 -7.74
N ASP A 428 -29.98 -27.39 -7.03
CA ASP A 428 -30.78 -28.62 -7.26
C ASP A 428 -32.21 -28.54 -6.64
N LEU A 429 -32.48 -27.60 -5.72
CA LEU A 429 -33.81 -27.33 -5.20
C LEU A 429 -34.64 -26.65 -6.32
N ALA A 430 -35.46 -27.49 -6.98
CA ALA A 430 -36.20 -27.22 -8.17
C ALA A 430 -37.24 -26.07 -8.06
N PRO A 431 -37.71 -25.52 -9.19
CA PRO A 431 -38.66 -24.40 -9.25
C PRO A 431 -40.08 -24.87 -8.86
N GLY A 432 -40.37 -24.90 -7.58
CA GLY A 432 -41.69 -25.34 -7.11
C GLY A 432 -42.23 -24.56 -5.92
N GLU A 433 -41.41 -24.10 -5.01
CA GLU A 433 -41.90 -23.40 -3.79
C GLU A 433 -40.89 -22.32 -3.33
N ALA A 434 -40.61 -21.35 -4.16
CA ALA A 434 -39.88 -20.15 -3.73
C ALA A 434 -40.78 -18.94 -3.82
N VAL A 435 -41.12 -18.46 -2.64
CA VAL A 435 -41.70 -17.17 -2.30
C VAL A 435 -41.40 -16.10 -3.35
N ALA A 436 -42.46 -15.50 -3.87
CA ALA A 436 -42.47 -14.36 -4.77
C ALA A 436 -41.89 -13.12 -4.11
N SER A 437 -40.55 -12.91 -4.18
CA SER A 437 -39.95 -11.60 -3.88
C SER A 437 -38.45 -11.45 -4.24
N VAL A 438 -37.87 -12.30 -5.11
CA VAL A 438 -36.59 -11.96 -5.70
C VAL A 438 -36.67 -12.22 -7.19
N GLY A 439 -36.43 -11.16 -7.98
CA GLY A 439 -36.54 -11.18 -9.43
C GLY A 439 -35.74 -12.33 -10.05
N ARG A 440 -36.25 -12.88 -11.17
CA ARG A 440 -35.61 -13.90 -12.00
C ARG A 440 -34.12 -13.60 -12.21
N ALA A 441 -33.29 -14.12 -11.34
CA ALA A 441 -31.85 -14.16 -11.56
C ALA A 441 -31.61 -15.22 -12.64
N GLY A 442 -31.46 -14.80 -13.89
CA GLY A 442 -31.00 -15.64 -14.97
C GLY A 442 -29.65 -16.27 -14.64
N ARG A 443 -29.27 -17.40 -15.29
CA ARG A 443 -27.93 -17.98 -15.18
C ARG A 443 -26.89 -16.86 -15.29
N PRO A 444 -25.90 -16.79 -14.35
CA PRO A 444 -24.86 -15.77 -14.43
C PRO A 444 -24.13 -15.89 -15.77
N SER A 445 -23.68 -14.76 -16.32
CA SER A 445 -22.92 -14.77 -17.58
C SER A 445 -21.44 -15.04 -17.31
N LEU A 446 -20.75 -15.67 -18.27
CA LEU A 446 -19.29 -15.86 -18.24
C LEU A 446 -18.55 -14.53 -18.00
N GLY A 447 -19.11 -13.41 -18.48
CA GLY A 447 -18.56 -12.08 -18.27
C GLY A 447 -18.52 -11.65 -16.80
N ILE A 448 -19.50 -12.08 -15.99
CA ILE A 448 -19.52 -11.83 -14.53
C ILE A 448 -18.41 -12.64 -13.87
N LEU A 449 -18.31 -13.94 -14.19
CA LEU A 449 -17.27 -14.81 -13.63
C LEU A 449 -15.85 -14.31 -13.97
N ARG A 450 -15.62 -13.92 -15.22
CA ARG A 450 -14.33 -13.37 -15.64
C ARG A 450 -13.97 -12.08 -14.89
N ARG A 451 -14.94 -11.21 -14.64
CA ARG A 451 -14.72 -10.00 -13.83
C ARG A 451 -14.39 -10.35 -12.37
N GLN A 452 -15.10 -11.31 -11.78
CA GLN A 452 -14.83 -11.77 -10.42
C GLN A 452 -13.44 -12.40 -10.30
N ILE A 453 -13.04 -13.24 -11.27
CA ILE A 453 -11.69 -13.84 -11.31
C ILE A 453 -10.63 -12.74 -11.49
N ALA A 454 -10.85 -11.78 -12.36
CA ALA A 454 -9.93 -10.66 -12.54
C ALA A 454 -9.83 -9.80 -11.26
N GLN A 455 -10.93 -9.65 -10.52
CA GLN A 455 -10.92 -8.99 -9.21
C GLN A 455 -10.12 -9.80 -8.17
N ILE A 456 -10.24 -11.12 -8.15
CA ILE A 456 -9.48 -12.01 -7.23
C ILE A 456 -7.98 -12.02 -7.57
N GLU A 457 -7.63 -11.94 -8.87
CA GLU A 457 -6.23 -11.84 -9.31
C GLU A 457 -5.61 -10.47 -9.01
N GLU A 458 -6.43 -9.43 -8.76
CA GLU A 458 -5.97 -8.17 -8.19
C GLU A 458 -5.75 -8.39 -6.67
N GLU A 459 -4.55 -8.09 -6.15
CA GLU A 459 -4.29 -8.14 -4.70
C GLU A 459 -5.29 -7.30 -3.91
N TYR A 460 -6.02 -7.94 -3.01
CA TYR A 460 -6.86 -7.26 -2.03
C TYR A 460 -5.99 -6.80 -0.86
N ALA A 461 -6.30 -5.62 -0.34
CA ALA A 461 -5.66 -5.10 0.86
C ALA A 461 -6.18 -5.79 2.14
N ASP A 462 -7.37 -6.38 2.05
CA ASP A 462 -8.08 -7.05 3.14
C ASP A 462 -8.35 -8.52 2.76
N ASP A 463 -7.86 -9.43 3.60
CA ASP A 463 -8.05 -10.87 3.42
C ASP A 463 -9.52 -11.29 3.48
N LEU A 464 -10.38 -10.52 4.19
CA LEU A 464 -11.82 -10.77 4.23
C LEU A 464 -12.48 -10.42 2.89
N GLU A 465 -12.15 -9.25 2.31
CA GLU A 465 -12.65 -8.87 0.97
C GLU A 465 -12.20 -9.90 -0.09
N TYR A 466 -10.98 -10.42 0.05
CA TYR A 466 -10.45 -11.48 -0.84
C TYR A 466 -11.24 -12.78 -0.71
N GLU A 467 -11.48 -13.27 0.53
CA GLU A 467 -12.26 -14.48 0.78
C GLU A 467 -13.70 -14.34 0.29
N GLU A 468 -14.35 -13.21 0.54
CA GLU A 468 -15.71 -12.93 0.06
C GLU A 468 -15.78 -12.93 -1.48
N ALA A 469 -14.80 -12.32 -2.14
CA ALA A 469 -14.70 -12.30 -3.60
C ALA A 469 -14.47 -13.70 -4.17
N GLU A 470 -13.62 -14.52 -3.53
CA GLU A 470 -13.36 -15.90 -3.93
C GLU A 470 -14.60 -16.78 -3.75
N VAL A 471 -15.31 -16.66 -2.62
CA VAL A 471 -16.57 -17.35 -2.34
C VAL A 471 -17.61 -16.98 -3.41
N GLY A 472 -17.80 -15.70 -3.71
CA GLY A 472 -18.70 -15.23 -4.74
C GLY A 472 -18.36 -15.76 -6.15
N ALA A 473 -17.09 -15.87 -6.49
CA ALA A 473 -16.66 -16.44 -7.75
C ALA A 473 -16.87 -17.97 -7.82
N VAL A 474 -16.65 -18.69 -6.71
CA VAL A 474 -16.95 -20.13 -6.61
C VAL A 474 -18.44 -20.38 -6.77
N GLU A 475 -19.29 -19.58 -6.13
CA GLU A 475 -20.75 -19.67 -6.29
C GLU A 475 -21.17 -19.42 -7.74
N THR A 476 -20.65 -18.37 -8.36
CA THR A 476 -20.94 -18.03 -9.75
C THR A 476 -20.50 -19.13 -10.70
N ALA A 477 -19.29 -19.65 -10.54
CA ALA A 477 -18.74 -20.74 -11.34
C ALA A 477 -19.52 -22.05 -11.14
N THR A 478 -19.93 -22.35 -9.89
CA THR A 478 -20.70 -23.55 -9.58
C THR A 478 -22.09 -23.51 -10.22
N ARG A 479 -22.76 -22.34 -10.24
CA ARG A 479 -24.07 -22.14 -10.90
C ARG A 479 -24.00 -22.20 -12.44
N LEU A 480 -22.83 -21.94 -13.02
CA LEU A 480 -22.61 -22.09 -14.46
C LEU A 480 -22.38 -23.55 -14.88
N ALA A 481 -21.92 -24.38 -13.96
CA ALA A 481 -21.58 -25.76 -14.23
C ALA A 481 -22.84 -26.66 -14.31
N GLN A 482 -22.71 -27.82 -14.98
CA GLN A 482 -23.77 -28.84 -15.08
C GLN A 482 -24.09 -29.47 -13.71
N PRO A 483 -25.32 -29.96 -13.49
CA PRO A 483 -25.68 -30.74 -12.30
C PRO A 483 -24.73 -31.94 -12.09
N LEU A 484 -24.54 -32.33 -10.82
CA LEU A 484 -23.68 -33.44 -10.49
C LEU A 484 -24.29 -34.79 -10.89
N THR A 485 -23.48 -35.64 -11.50
CA THR A 485 -23.78 -37.05 -11.64
C THR A 485 -23.71 -37.78 -10.29
N PRO A 486 -24.38 -38.94 -10.12
CA PRO A 486 -24.30 -39.72 -8.90
C PRO A 486 -22.86 -40.08 -8.51
N ARG A 487 -21.99 -40.33 -9.48
CA ARG A 487 -20.56 -40.66 -9.24
C ARG A 487 -19.79 -39.43 -8.72
N GLU A 488 -20.00 -38.27 -9.31
CA GLU A 488 -19.37 -37.02 -8.86
C GLU A 488 -19.82 -36.65 -7.43
N ARG A 489 -21.12 -36.82 -7.12
CA ARG A 489 -21.67 -36.60 -5.78
C ARG A 489 -21.04 -37.53 -4.74
N ASN A 490 -20.86 -38.80 -5.08
CA ASN A 490 -20.20 -39.76 -4.19
C ASN A 490 -18.73 -39.35 -3.93
N LEU A 491 -18.00 -38.93 -4.98
CA LEU A 491 -16.61 -38.47 -4.83
C LEU A 491 -16.50 -37.24 -3.93
N LEU A 492 -17.39 -36.25 -4.09
CA LEU A 492 -17.46 -35.08 -3.20
C LEU A 492 -17.70 -35.49 -1.76
N THR A 493 -18.68 -36.36 -1.51
CA THR A 493 -18.99 -36.86 -0.17
C THR A 493 -17.78 -37.55 0.46
N GLN A 494 -17.07 -38.41 -0.28
CA GLN A 494 -15.88 -39.07 0.20
C GLN A 494 -14.75 -38.10 0.54
N MET A 495 -14.49 -37.12 -0.34
CA MET A 495 -13.48 -36.09 -0.10
C MET A 495 -13.84 -35.24 1.12
N ARG A 496 -15.10 -34.88 1.30
CA ARG A 496 -15.55 -34.12 2.46
C ARG A 496 -15.40 -34.89 3.76
N GLN A 497 -15.86 -36.15 3.81
CA GLN A 497 -15.72 -37.00 4.99
C GLN A 497 -14.26 -37.17 5.42
N TRP A 498 -13.35 -37.26 4.44
CA TRP A 498 -11.93 -37.28 4.74
C TRP A 498 -11.45 -35.94 5.28
N ALA A 499 -11.80 -34.82 4.63
CA ALA A 499 -11.37 -33.48 5.02
C ALA A 499 -11.83 -33.13 6.45
N ASP A 500 -13.09 -33.44 6.80
CA ASP A 500 -13.64 -33.20 8.13
C ASP A 500 -12.90 -34.05 9.21
N LYS A 501 -12.53 -35.28 8.90
CA LYS A 501 -11.71 -36.11 9.79
C LYS A 501 -10.28 -35.62 9.89
N ALA A 502 -9.71 -35.18 8.78
CA ALA A 502 -8.33 -34.71 8.69
C ALA A 502 -8.12 -33.36 9.36
N THR A 503 -9.16 -32.51 9.43
CA THR A 503 -9.10 -31.21 10.14
C THR A 503 -8.78 -31.41 11.64
N GLY A 504 -9.29 -32.48 12.25
CA GLY A 504 -8.99 -32.82 13.64
C GLY A 504 -7.68 -33.60 13.85
N ARG A 505 -6.90 -33.82 12.79
CA ARG A 505 -5.64 -34.57 12.83
C ARG A 505 -4.54 -33.79 12.14
N ARG A 506 -3.28 -34.19 12.38
CA ARG A 506 -2.15 -33.68 11.62
C ARG A 506 -2.02 -34.48 10.33
N ASP A 507 -1.99 -33.81 9.20
CA ASP A 507 -1.56 -34.41 7.95
C ASP A 507 -0.04 -34.59 7.93
N CYS A 508 0.49 -35.36 6.98
CA CYS A 508 1.92 -35.61 6.88
C CYS A 508 2.74 -34.33 6.69
N LYS A 509 2.22 -33.37 5.97
CA LYS A 509 2.86 -32.06 5.76
C LYS A 509 3.01 -31.30 7.07
N THR A 510 1.94 -31.24 7.86
CA THR A 510 1.94 -30.54 9.15
C THR A 510 2.80 -31.23 10.16
N HIS A 511 2.84 -32.58 10.15
CA HIS A 511 3.71 -33.34 11.02
C HIS A 511 5.19 -33.00 10.73
N ALA A 512 5.62 -33.12 9.49
CA ALA A 512 6.98 -32.77 9.07
C ALA A 512 7.33 -31.29 9.37
N PHE A 513 6.39 -30.40 9.19
CA PHE A 513 6.55 -28.98 9.51
C PHE A 513 6.73 -28.74 11.01
N ILE A 514 5.94 -29.39 11.87
CA ILE A 514 6.05 -29.26 13.34
C ILE A 514 7.39 -29.81 13.82
N GLU A 515 7.83 -30.97 13.32
CA GLU A 515 9.13 -31.52 13.67
C GLU A 515 10.27 -30.59 13.29
N TRP A 516 10.24 -30.06 12.08
CA TRP A 516 11.21 -29.09 11.61
C TRP A 516 11.17 -27.78 12.46
N LEU A 517 9.98 -27.25 12.73
CA LEU A 517 9.81 -26.04 13.53
C LEU A 517 10.33 -26.25 14.96
N ARG A 518 9.97 -27.37 15.58
CA ARG A 518 10.39 -27.70 16.95
C ARG A 518 11.91 -27.81 17.06
N ALA A 519 12.57 -28.40 16.07
CA ALA A 519 14.03 -28.51 16.04
C ALA A 519 14.72 -27.14 16.00
N ILE A 520 14.05 -26.10 15.49
CA ILE A 520 14.59 -24.72 15.42
C ILE A 520 14.24 -23.94 16.68
N VAL A 521 12.94 -23.83 17.01
CA VAL A 521 12.48 -22.91 18.06
C VAL A 521 12.55 -23.51 19.47
N LYS A 522 12.59 -24.86 19.61
CA LYS A 522 12.59 -25.55 20.91
C LYS A 522 13.50 -26.80 20.89
N PRO A 523 14.79 -26.66 20.51
CA PRO A 523 15.73 -27.75 20.54
C PRO A 523 15.83 -28.32 21.97
N ASP A 524 15.86 -29.62 22.10
CA ASP A 524 15.97 -30.35 23.39
C ASP A 524 14.93 -29.95 24.45
N GLY A 525 13.78 -29.39 24.01
CA GLY A 525 12.69 -28.94 24.87
C GLY A 525 12.88 -27.56 25.49
N VAL A 526 13.96 -26.85 25.19
CA VAL A 526 14.26 -25.50 25.66
C VAL A 526 14.05 -24.52 24.52
N TRP A 527 13.41 -23.38 24.80
CA TRP A 527 13.21 -22.35 23.81
C TRP A 527 14.54 -21.73 23.37
N SER A 528 14.74 -21.59 22.07
CA SER A 528 15.86 -20.89 21.46
C SER A 528 15.53 -19.43 21.20
N ASP A 529 16.54 -18.63 20.85
CA ASP A 529 16.38 -17.24 20.38
C ASP A 529 16.02 -17.13 18.89
N GLU A 530 15.91 -18.26 18.21
CA GLU A 530 15.58 -18.31 16.78
C GLU A 530 14.12 -17.93 16.55
N ARG A 531 13.89 -17.13 15.50
CA ARG A 531 12.56 -16.66 15.09
C ARG A 531 12.20 -17.19 13.74
N VAL A 532 10.97 -17.64 13.60
CA VAL A 532 10.44 -18.21 12.36
C VAL A 532 9.22 -17.44 11.90
N ILE A 533 9.19 -17.04 10.63
CA ILE A 533 8.01 -16.47 9.99
C ILE A 533 7.39 -17.54 9.09
N ILE A 534 6.11 -17.80 9.31
CA ILE A 534 5.34 -18.78 8.55
C ILE A 534 4.36 -18.03 7.64
N PHE A 535 4.47 -18.23 6.34
CA PHE A 535 3.55 -17.64 5.36
C PHE A 535 2.51 -18.69 4.93
N THR A 536 1.26 -18.28 4.93
CA THR A 536 0.15 -19.05 4.36
C THR A 536 -0.75 -18.18 3.50
N GLU A 537 -1.29 -18.76 2.42
CA GLU A 537 -2.15 -18.03 1.47
C GLU A 537 -3.59 -17.89 1.99
N TYR A 538 -4.03 -18.79 2.89
CA TYR A 538 -5.45 -18.91 3.27
C TYR A 538 -5.67 -18.73 4.76
N ARG A 539 -6.65 -17.94 5.13
CA ARG A 539 -7.04 -17.68 6.53
C ARG A 539 -7.50 -18.94 7.25
N ALA A 540 -8.22 -19.82 6.55
CA ALA A 540 -8.61 -21.12 7.11
C ALA A 540 -7.38 -21.96 7.50
N THR A 541 -6.31 -21.93 6.71
CA THR A 541 -5.03 -22.58 7.05
C THR A 541 -4.34 -21.89 8.21
N LEU A 542 -4.36 -20.56 8.27
CA LEU A 542 -3.79 -19.77 9.36
C LEU A 542 -4.44 -20.15 10.70
N ASN A 543 -5.77 -20.10 10.76
CA ASN A 543 -6.52 -20.43 11.97
C ASN A 543 -6.27 -21.87 12.41
N TRP A 544 -6.31 -22.80 11.47
CA TRP A 544 -6.02 -24.21 11.75
C TRP A 544 -4.60 -24.45 12.25
N LEU A 545 -3.59 -23.78 11.65
CA LEU A 545 -2.21 -23.87 12.13
C LEU A 545 -2.06 -23.32 13.55
N ASN A 546 -2.74 -22.23 13.88
CA ASN A 546 -2.74 -21.66 15.24
C ASN A 546 -3.26 -22.70 16.26
N GLU A 547 -4.36 -23.37 15.94
CA GLU A 547 -4.92 -24.44 16.81
C GLU A 547 -3.95 -25.60 16.96
N VAL A 548 -3.32 -26.02 15.86
CA VAL A 548 -2.34 -27.12 15.87
C VAL A 548 -1.09 -26.74 16.67
N LEU A 549 -0.55 -25.54 16.48
CA LEU A 549 0.64 -25.07 17.21
C LEU A 549 0.34 -24.89 18.70
N ALA A 550 -0.86 -24.46 19.05
CA ALA A 550 -1.31 -24.39 20.45
C ALA A 550 -1.40 -25.78 21.09
N ALA A 551 -1.98 -26.75 20.39
CA ALA A 551 -2.04 -28.14 20.85
C ALA A 551 -0.66 -28.79 21.03
N GLU A 552 0.35 -28.34 20.28
CA GLU A 552 1.74 -28.77 20.37
C GLU A 552 2.57 -28.03 21.42
N HIS A 553 1.96 -27.15 22.20
CA HIS A 553 2.65 -26.30 23.18
C HIS A 553 3.74 -25.40 22.54
N LEU A 554 3.51 -24.96 21.31
CA LEU A 554 4.38 -24.03 20.57
C LEU A 554 3.82 -22.60 20.52
N ALA A 555 2.65 -22.35 21.13
CA ALA A 555 1.96 -21.04 21.14
C ALA A 555 1.92 -20.42 22.55
N GLY A 556 2.71 -20.90 23.53
CA GLY A 556 2.68 -20.41 24.90
C GLY A 556 3.34 -19.03 25.07
N GLU A 557 2.86 -18.22 26.06
CA GLU A 557 3.51 -17.00 26.55
C GLU A 557 3.76 -15.94 25.45
N GLU A 558 2.75 -15.66 24.61
CA GLU A 558 2.86 -14.65 23.52
C GLU A 558 3.93 -14.95 22.45
N ARG A 559 4.40 -16.20 22.37
CA ARG A 559 5.43 -16.63 21.41
C ARG A 559 4.90 -16.85 19.99
N LEU A 560 3.60 -16.92 19.81
CA LEU A 560 2.95 -17.03 18.52
C LEU A 560 2.12 -15.78 18.27
N MET A 561 2.52 -15.00 17.27
CA MET A 561 1.80 -13.81 16.84
C MET A 561 1.29 -14.02 15.41
N THR A 562 0.14 -13.48 15.12
CA THR A 562 -0.53 -13.67 13.83
C THR A 562 -0.72 -12.35 13.12
N LEU A 563 -0.31 -12.27 11.85
CA LEU A 563 -0.53 -11.11 10.97
C LEU A 563 -1.44 -11.51 9.81
N PHE A 564 -2.45 -10.71 9.55
CA PHE A 564 -3.37 -10.91 8.42
C PHE A 564 -3.87 -9.57 7.84
N GLY A 565 -4.42 -9.60 6.63
CA GLY A 565 -5.03 -8.44 6.00
C GLY A 565 -6.30 -8.01 6.76
N GLY A 566 -6.53 -6.67 6.85
CA GLY A 566 -7.67 -6.12 7.61
C GLY A 566 -7.43 -5.93 9.10
N MET A 567 -6.28 -6.36 9.63
CA MET A 567 -5.88 -6.10 11.02
C MET A 567 -5.68 -4.60 11.27
N ASP A 568 -5.98 -4.16 12.49
CA ASP A 568 -5.71 -2.77 12.91
C ASP A 568 -4.23 -2.39 12.74
N SER A 569 -4.00 -1.15 12.36
CA SER A 569 -2.66 -0.67 12.02
C SER A 569 -1.74 -0.61 13.23
N GLU A 570 -2.26 -0.24 14.41
CA GLU A 570 -1.46 -0.12 15.64
C GLU A 570 -1.08 -1.51 16.15
N GLU A 571 -2.03 -2.45 16.13
CA GLU A 571 -1.79 -3.84 16.49
C GLU A 571 -0.74 -4.49 15.58
N ARG A 572 -0.82 -4.25 14.27
CA ARG A 572 0.15 -4.73 13.28
C ARG A 572 1.56 -4.22 13.57
N GLU A 573 1.71 -2.92 13.86
CA GLU A 573 3.03 -2.33 14.18
C GLU A 573 3.55 -2.83 15.53
N ALA A 574 2.69 -3.07 16.51
CA ALA A 574 3.08 -3.67 17.79
C ALA A 574 3.65 -5.09 17.61
N ILE A 575 3.01 -5.93 16.78
CA ILE A 575 3.50 -7.28 16.45
C ILE A 575 4.86 -7.23 15.76
N LYS A 576 5.03 -6.32 14.79
CA LYS A 576 6.32 -6.15 14.11
C LYS A 576 7.42 -5.71 15.07
N ALA A 577 7.13 -4.75 15.94
CA ALA A 577 8.07 -4.28 16.95
C ALA A 577 8.47 -5.39 17.92
N ALA A 578 7.50 -6.18 18.41
CA ALA A 578 7.76 -7.34 19.26
C ALA A 578 8.64 -8.39 18.56
N PHE A 579 8.37 -8.67 17.26
CA PHE A 579 9.19 -9.60 16.49
C PHE A 579 10.63 -9.09 16.26
N GLN A 580 10.84 -7.77 16.20
CA GLN A 580 12.16 -7.14 15.99
C GLN A 580 12.91 -6.89 17.30
N ALA A 581 12.23 -6.87 18.45
CA ALA A 581 12.86 -6.61 19.76
C ALA A 581 13.98 -7.62 20.04
N SER A 582 15.01 -7.22 20.80
CA SER A 582 16.07 -8.17 21.18
C SER A 582 15.52 -9.26 22.11
N PRO A 583 16.05 -10.51 22.07
CA PRO A 583 15.59 -11.60 22.94
C PRO A 583 15.62 -11.29 24.44
N ALA A 584 16.45 -10.33 24.85
CA ALA A 584 16.53 -9.85 26.24
C ALA A 584 15.41 -8.85 26.62
N GLN A 585 14.63 -8.39 25.65
CA GLN A 585 13.56 -7.39 25.82
C GLN A 585 12.15 -7.96 25.52
N SER A 586 12.10 -9.17 25.01
CA SER A 586 10.84 -9.87 24.66
C SER A 586 10.43 -10.88 25.72
#